data_6e1e0b992aa6806f8d750fa75c8164df
#
_entry.id   6e1e0b992aa6806f8d750fa75c8164df
#
_cell.length_a   1.000
_cell.length_b   1.000
_cell.length_c   1.000
_cell.angle_alpha   90.00
_cell.angle_beta   90.00
_cell.angle_gamma   90.00
#
_symmetry.space_group_name_H-M   'P 1'
#
loop_
_entity.id
_entity.type
_entity.pdbx_description
1 polymer ?
#
loop_
_entity_poly.entity_id
_entity_poly.type
_entity_poly.pdbx_seq_one_letter_code
_entity_poly.pdbx_strand_id
1 'polypeptide(L)' 'MSIDPVCHMEVDEKKAAANSEYKGKKYYFCAVGCKKAFDKDPEKYLKEK' A
#
# COMPACT_ATOMS: atom_id res chain seq x y z
N MET A 1 10.99 -0.88 6.79
CA MET A 1 9.73 -0.16 6.81
C MET A 1 9.29 0.18 5.40
N SER A 2 8.02 0.24 5.20
CA SER A 2 7.46 0.48 3.88
C SER A 2 6.61 1.75 3.88
N ILE A 3 6.40 2.26 2.68
CA ILE A 3 5.57 3.45 2.53
C ILE A 3 4.24 3.03 1.94
N ASP A 4 3.15 3.44 2.59
CA ASP A 4 1.82 3.18 2.12
C ASP A 4 1.59 4.00 0.84
N PRO A 5 1.35 3.36 -0.31
CA PRO A 5 1.19 4.12 -1.55
C PRO A 5 -0.08 4.96 -1.59
N VAL A 6 -1.03 4.67 -0.73
CA VAL A 6 -2.26 5.43 -0.69
C VAL A 6 -2.15 6.60 0.27
N CYS A 7 -1.68 6.34 1.48
CA CYS A 7 -1.55 7.38 2.49
C CYS A 7 -0.22 8.10 2.44
N HIS A 8 0.79 7.47 1.84
CA HIS A 8 2.13 8.03 1.76
C HIS A 8 2.76 8.19 3.15
N MET A 9 2.42 7.28 4.05
CA MET A 9 2.97 7.33 5.39
C MET A 9 3.78 6.07 5.64
N GLU A 10 4.75 6.17 6.53
CA GLU A 10 5.56 5.03 6.87
C GLU A 10 4.73 3.99 7.59
N VAL A 11 4.88 2.75 7.16
CA VAL A 11 4.16 1.65 7.75
C VAL A 11 5.15 0.57 8.13
N ASP A 12 5.10 0.14 9.38
CA ASP A 12 5.93 -0.95 9.83
C ASP A 12 5.34 -2.25 9.28
N GLU A 13 6.17 -3.02 8.61
CA GLU A 13 5.70 -4.24 7.98
C GLU A 13 5.04 -5.18 8.98
N LYS A 14 5.49 -5.14 10.20
CA LYS A 14 4.93 -6.01 11.23
C LYS A 14 3.64 -5.45 11.81
N LYS A 15 3.42 -4.17 11.66
CA LYS A 15 2.24 -3.52 12.23
C LYS A 15 1.23 -3.13 11.17
N ALA A 16 1.49 -3.44 9.93
CA ALA A 16 0.58 -3.07 8.86
C ALA A 16 -0.76 -3.75 9.06
N ALA A 17 -1.83 -3.00 8.88
CA ALA A 17 -3.17 -3.53 9.00
C ALA A 17 -3.49 -4.45 7.82
N ALA A 18 -2.87 -4.19 6.68
CA ALA A 18 -3.10 -5.00 5.49
C ALA A 18 -1.88 -4.90 4.60
N ASN A 19 -1.81 -5.81 3.65
CA ASN A 19 -0.71 -5.77 2.69
C ASN A 19 -1.20 -6.33 1.37
N SER A 20 -0.44 -6.05 0.32
CA SER A 20 -0.79 -6.51 -1.00
C SER A 20 0.49 -6.65 -1.81
N GLU A 21 0.43 -7.46 -2.85
CA GLU A 21 1.57 -7.64 -3.72
C GLU A 21 1.14 -7.31 -5.14
N TYR A 22 1.94 -6.49 -5.81
CA TYR A 22 1.63 -6.06 -7.15
C TYR A 22 2.90 -6.00 -7.97
N LYS A 23 2.90 -6.73 -9.07
CA LYS A 23 4.04 -6.78 -10.00
C LYS A 23 5.35 -7.12 -9.29
N GLY A 24 5.27 -8.06 -8.37
CA GLY A 24 6.45 -8.54 -7.68
C GLY A 24 6.92 -7.68 -6.54
N LYS A 25 6.15 -6.65 -6.18
CA LYS A 25 6.49 -5.79 -5.06
C LYS A 25 5.42 -5.88 -3.99
N LYS A 26 5.86 -5.92 -2.76
CA LYS A 26 4.94 -5.96 -1.64
C LYS A 26 4.69 -4.56 -1.11
N TYR A 27 3.44 -4.29 -0.84
CA TYR A 27 3.03 -3.00 -0.31
C TYR A 27 2.28 -3.22 0.98
N TYR A 28 2.55 -2.37 1.95
CA TYR A 28 1.92 -2.47 3.26
C TYR A 28 1.08 -1.24 3.49
N PHE A 29 -0.05 -1.43 4.14
CA PHE A 29 -1.03 -0.36 4.30
C PHE A 29 -1.34 -0.12 5.76
N CYS A 30 -1.52 1.12 6.11
CA CYS A 30 -1.83 1.48 7.48
C CYS A 30 -3.26 1.13 7.86
N ALA A 31 -4.10 0.88 6.88
CA ALA A 31 -5.49 0.52 7.13
C ALA A 31 -6.02 -0.33 6.00
N VAL A 32 -7.03 -1.14 6.31
CA VAL A 32 -7.65 -2.00 5.30
C VAL A 32 -8.28 -1.16 4.19
N GLY A 33 -8.79 0.01 4.55
CA GLY A 33 -9.36 0.89 3.54
C GLY A 33 -8.35 1.31 2.49
N CYS A 34 -7.11 1.53 2.92
CA CYS A 34 -6.06 1.88 1.97
C CYS A 34 -5.75 0.73 1.03
N LYS A 35 -5.78 -0.49 1.58
CA LYS A 35 -5.55 -1.66 0.75
C LYS A 35 -6.64 -1.81 -0.31
N LYS A 36 -7.87 -1.60 0.09
CA LYS A 36 -8.98 -1.72 -0.85
C LYS A 36 -8.89 -0.67 -1.94
N ALA A 37 -8.51 0.54 -1.58
CA ALA A 37 -8.35 1.59 -2.56
C ALA A 37 -7.24 1.24 -3.53
N PHE A 38 -6.15 0.70 -3.02
CA PHE A 38 -5.03 0.30 -3.86
C PHE A 38 -5.45 -0.82 -4.82
N ASP A 39 -6.13 -1.84 -4.30
CA ASP A 39 -6.56 -2.96 -5.12
C ASP A 39 -7.50 -2.50 -6.22
N LYS A 40 -8.28 -1.49 -5.94
CA LYS A 40 -9.23 -0.99 -6.91
C LYS A 40 -8.53 -0.32 -8.07
N ASP A 41 -7.45 0.40 -7.78
CA ASP A 41 -6.76 1.14 -8.82
C ASP A 41 -5.29 1.27 -8.48
N PRO A 42 -4.56 0.16 -8.53
CA PRO A 42 -3.15 0.16 -8.11
C PRO A 42 -2.28 1.06 -8.95
N GLU A 43 -2.52 1.11 -10.25
CA GLU A 43 -1.66 1.90 -11.12
C GLU A 43 -1.81 3.38 -10.86
N LYS A 44 -2.96 3.79 -10.41
CA LYS A 44 -3.17 5.19 -10.10
C LYS A 44 -2.23 5.65 -9.01
N TYR A 45 -2.02 4.80 -8.01
CA TYR A 45 -1.18 5.15 -6.89
C TYR A 45 0.31 4.92 -7.18
N LEU A 46 0.62 3.99 -8.04
CA LEU A 46 2.01 3.70 -8.37
C LEU A 46 2.55 4.61 -9.44
N LYS A 47 1.70 5.08 -10.30
CA LYS A 47 2.10 5.94 -11.39
C LYS A 47 2.57 7.29 -10.88
N GLU A 48 2.14 7.65 -9.73
CA GLU A 48 2.46 8.91 -9.15
C GLU A 48 3.88 8.93 -8.66
N LYS A 49 4.63 9.89 -9.01
CA LYS A 49 6.03 9.86 -8.58
C LYS A 49 6.44 11.14 -7.99
#